data_648100cb65cf6e39627bdcdab35a2b0b
#
_entry.id   648100cb65cf6e39627bdcdab35a2b0b
#
_cell.length_a   1.000
_cell.length_b   1.000
_cell.length_c   1.000
_cell.angle_alpha   90.00
_cell.angle_beta   90.00
_cell.angle_gamma   90.00
#
_symmetry.space_group_name_H-M   'P 1'
#
loop_
_entity.id
_entity.type
_entity.pdbx_description
1 polymer ?
#
loop_
_entity_poly.entity_id
_entity_poly.type
_entity_poly.pdbx_seq_one_letter_code
_entity_poly.pdbx_strand_id
1 'polypeptide(L)'
;MEALRGKVVYATNVASAWGATRREYALFEKLGQRWGDQLEILAFPSKEFGNQEFDSDAEIESFATKKNFPGTLLQLGKVKGDAAPAVWKYMKEQTGASDPTWNFRGKFLVSKTGQVSVPKDVEAEIEALMKE
;
A
#
# COMPACT_ATOMS: atom_id res chain seq x y z
N MET A 1 13.02 -1.05 6.18
CA MET A 1 12.00 -1.15 7.26
C MET A 1 12.45 -0.55 8.58
N GLU A 2 13.75 -0.49 8.86
CA GLU A 2 14.24 0.14 10.09
C GLU A 2 13.75 1.58 10.27
N ALA A 3 13.77 2.37 9.19
CA ALA A 3 13.34 3.77 9.24
C ALA A 3 11.86 3.94 9.60
N LEU A 4 11.07 2.87 9.49
CA LEU A 4 9.63 2.91 9.76
C LEU A 4 9.26 2.30 11.11
N ARG A 5 10.27 1.83 11.87
CA ARG A 5 10.02 1.25 13.19
C ARG A 5 9.41 2.31 14.10
N GLY A 6 8.38 1.91 14.83
CA GLY A 6 7.61 2.82 15.67
C GLY A 6 6.39 3.43 14.98
N LYS A 7 6.27 3.21 13.67
CA LYS A 7 5.08 3.62 12.91
C LYS A 7 4.30 2.38 12.49
N VAL A 8 2.99 2.55 12.29
CA VAL A 8 2.18 1.52 11.62
C VAL A 8 2.35 1.74 10.12
N VAL A 9 2.53 0.67 9.36
CA VAL A 9 2.69 0.73 7.91
C VAL A 9 1.52 0.02 7.25
N TYR A 10 0.91 0.68 6.25
CA TYR A 10 -0.10 0.08 5.39
C TYR A 10 0.45 0.04 3.97
N ALA A 11 0.62 -1.15 3.41
CA ALA A 11 1.15 -1.35 2.07
C ALA A 11 0.11 -2.02 1.17
N THR A 12 -0.05 -1.53 -0.06
CA THR A 12 -0.98 -2.13 -1.02
C THR A 12 -0.52 -1.86 -2.46
N ASN A 13 -0.93 -2.74 -3.36
CA ASN A 13 -0.70 -2.55 -4.79
C ASN A 13 -1.79 -1.65 -5.38
N VAL A 14 -1.38 -0.68 -6.19
CA VAL A 14 -2.27 0.36 -6.69
C VAL A 14 -2.29 0.42 -8.21
N ALA A 15 -3.37 1.02 -8.74
CA ALA A 15 -3.50 1.36 -10.15
C ALA A 15 -4.32 2.64 -10.26
N SER A 16 -3.93 3.54 -11.18
CA SER A 16 -4.53 4.87 -11.30
C SER A 16 -5.80 4.90 -12.14
N ALA A 17 -6.02 3.90 -12.99
CA ALA A 17 -7.11 3.89 -13.97
C ALA A 17 -8.16 2.79 -13.73
N TRP A 18 -8.22 2.23 -12.54
CA TRP A 18 -9.23 1.24 -12.17
C TRP A 18 -10.51 1.93 -11.68
N GLY A 19 -11.66 1.26 -11.88
CA GLY A 19 -12.95 1.84 -11.51
C GLY A 19 -13.09 2.21 -10.04
N ALA A 20 -12.46 1.47 -9.14
CA ALA A 20 -12.51 1.73 -7.70
C ALA A 20 -11.33 2.56 -7.17
N THR A 21 -10.43 3.01 -8.04
CA THR A 21 -9.23 3.76 -7.64
C THR A 21 -9.56 5.00 -6.82
N ARG A 22 -10.56 5.75 -7.23
CA ARG A 22 -10.97 6.98 -6.53
C ARG A 22 -11.34 6.70 -5.08
N ARG A 23 -12.09 5.62 -4.84
CA ARG A 23 -12.51 5.23 -3.49
C ARG A 23 -11.29 4.82 -2.64
N GLU A 24 -10.37 4.07 -3.23
CA GLU A 24 -9.17 3.63 -2.50
C GLU A 24 -8.27 4.81 -2.15
N TYR A 25 -8.08 5.76 -3.06
CA TYR A 25 -7.29 6.95 -2.77
C TYR A 25 -7.97 7.86 -1.74
N ALA A 26 -9.32 7.91 -1.74
CA ALA A 26 -10.06 8.64 -0.71
C ALA A 26 -9.81 8.05 0.68
N LEU A 27 -9.69 6.72 0.78
CA LEU A 27 -9.33 6.06 2.03
C LEU A 27 -7.92 6.44 2.47
N PHE A 28 -6.95 6.48 1.54
CA PHE A 28 -5.59 6.91 1.88
C PHE A 28 -5.59 8.32 2.47
N GLU A 29 -6.31 9.24 1.86
CA GLU A 29 -6.39 10.63 2.34
C GLU A 29 -7.00 10.69 3.74
N LYS A 30 -8.09 9.97 3.96
CA LYS A 30 -8.75 9.89 5.26
C LYS A 30 -7.82 9.34 6.34
N LEU A 31 -7.08 8.28 6.02
CA LEU A 31 -6.14 7.68 6.96
C LEU A 31 -4.99 8.64 7.29
N GLY A 32 -4.49 9.35 6.29
CA GLY A 32 -3.44 10.33 6.48
C GLY A 32 -3.89 11.49 7.36
N GLN A 33 -5.12 11.96 7.18
CA GLN A 33 -5.69 13.02 8.00
C GLN A 33 -5.88 12.58 9.45
N ARG A 34 -6.28 11.33 9.65
CA ARG A 34 -6.51 10.80 11.00
C ARG A 34 -5.22 10.53 11.77
N TRP A 35 -4.25 9.93 11.13
CA TRP A 35 -3.08 9.38 11.83
C TRP A 35 -1.78 10.17 11.63
N GLY A 36 -1.70 10.97 10.56
CA GLY A 36 -0.53 11.81 10.30
C GLY A 36 0.77 11.02 10.29
N ASP A 37 1.76 11.51 11.01
CA ASP A 37 3.10 10.90 11.03
C ASP A 37 3.17 9.53 11.72
N GLN A 38 2.10 9.10 12.36
CA GLN A 38 2.05 7.80 13.02
C GLN A 38 1.83 6.64 12.04
N LEU A 39 1.36 6.96 10.83
CA LEU A 39 1.06 5.98 9.79
C LEU A 39 1.88 6.26 8.54
N GLU A 40 2.53 5.25 7.99
CA GLU A 40 3.14 5.32 6.67
C GLU A 40 2.35 4.45 5.71
N ILE A 41 1.93 5.01 4.59
CA ILE A 41 1.24 4.28 3.53
C ILE A 41 2.23 4.07 2.39
N LEU A 42 2.44 2.82 1.99
CA LEU A 42 3.31 2.46 0.88
C LEU A 42 2.45 1.97 -0.29
N ALA A 43 2.47 2.69 -1.40
CA ALA A 43 1.71 2.33 -2.60
C ALA A 43 2.66 1.74 -3.64
N PHE A 44 2.33 0.54 -4.12
CA PHE A 44 3.12 -0.21 -5.10
C PHE A 44 2.38 -0.23 -6.43
N PRO A 45 2.67 0.71 -7.35
CA PRO A 45 1.98 0.76 -8.64
C PRO A 45 2.34 -0.44 -9.52
N SER A 46 1.33 -1.03 -10.16
CA SER A 46 1.54 -2.18 -11.03
C SER A 46 0.54 -2.19 -12.17
N LYS A 47 0.99 -2.58 -13.37
CA LYS A 47 0.15 -2.79 -14.55
C LYS A 47 -0.32 -4.23 -14.69
N GLU A 48 0.03 -5.10 -13.74
CA GLU A 48 -0.20 -6.55 -13.85
C GLU A 48 -1.67 -6.95 -13.80
N PHE A 49 -2.56 -6.07 -13.34
CA PHE A 49 -3.96 -6.39 -13.14
C PHE A 49 -4.83 -5.59 -14.12
N GLY A 50 -5.04 -6.16 -15.30
CA GLY A 50 -5.85 -5.53 -16.33
C GLY A 50 -5.20 -4.32 -17.00
N ASN A 51 -3.90 -4.12 -16.81
CA ASN A 51 -3.15 -3.02 -17.43
C ASN A 51 -3.78 -1.65 -17.09
N GLN A 52 -4.18 -1.46 -15.83
CA GLN A 52 -4.94 -0.29 -15.40
C GLN A 52 -4.11 0.75 -14.65
N GLU A 53 -2.78 0.65 -14.73
CA GLU A 53 -1.89 1.70 -14.24
C GLU A 53 -1.33 2.49 -15.41
N PHE A 54 -0.91 3.73 -15.14
CA PHE A 54 -0.25 4.57 -16.15
C PHE A 54 1.13 4.02 -16.48
N ASP A 55 1.67 4.44 -17.64
CA ASP A 55 2.90 3.88 -18.19
C ASP A 55 4.18 4.46 -17.57
N SER A 56 4.11 5.56 -16.85
CA SER A 56 5.30 6.20 -16.29
C SER A 56 5.12 6.60 -14.85
N ASP A 57 6.23 6.60 -14.11
CA ASP A 57 6.24 7.05 -12.71
C ASP A 57 5.78 8.51 -12.58
N ALA A 58 6.14 9.36 -13.55
CA ALA A 58 5.75 10.78 -13.53
C ALA A 58 4.24 10.95 -13.61
N GLU A 59 3.56 10.18 -14.47
CA GLU A 59 2.09 10.23 -14.59
C GLU A 59 1.41 9.71 -13.32
N ILE A 60 1.94 8.64 -12.73
CA ILE A 60 1.41 8.06 -11.50
C ILE A 60 1.57 9.06 -10.35
N GLU A 61 2.73 9.68 -10.24
CA GLU A 61 2.99 10.69 -9.20
C GLU A 61 2.05 11.89 -9.34
N SER A 62 1.84 12.37 -10.56
CA SER A 62 0.94 13.48 -10.83
C SER A 62 -0.49 13.15 -10.39
N PHE A 63 -0.96 11.94 -10.71
CA PHE A 63 -2.29 11.48 -10.29
C PHE A 63 -2.39 11.40 -8.77
N ALA A 64 -1.42 10.77 -8.12
CA ALA A 64 -1.41 10.60 -6.67
C ALA A 64 -1.41 11.97 -5.96
N THR A 65 -0.63 12.92 -6.46
CA THR A 65 -0.57 14.29 -5.93
C THR A 65 -1.94 14.97 -6.01
N LYS A 66 -2.62 14.83 -7.15
CA LYS A 66 -3.97 15.40 -7.33
C LYS A 66 -5.00 14.78 -6.39
N LYS A 67 -4.76 13.56 -5.95
CA LYS A 67 -5.62 12.85 -4.99
C LYS A 67 -5.19 13.05 -3.54
N ASN A 68 -4.21 13.93 -3.31
CA ASN A 68 -3.68 14.22 -1.98
C ASN A 68 -3.15 12.97 -1.26
N PHE A 69 -2.46 12.10 -2.02
CA PHE A 69 -1.91 10.86 -1.45
C PHE A 69 -0.90 11.21 -0.35
N PRO A 70 -1.12 10.73 0.88
CA PRO A 70 -0.31 11.15 2.04
C PRO A 70 0.91 10.26 2.31
N GLY A 71 1.18 9.27 1.48
CA GLY A 71 2.21 8.26 1.75
C GLY A 71 3.40 8.33 0.82
N THR A 72 4.06 7.18 0.69
CA THR A 72 5.22 6.99 -0.18
C THR A 72 4.80 6.16 -1.39
N LEU A 73 5.04 6.70 -2.58
CA LEU A 73 4.74 6.03 -3.83
C LEU A 73 6.01 5.36 -4.34
N LEU A 74 5.96 4.03 -4.49
CA LEU A 74 7.09 3.28 -5.02
C LEU A 74 7.08 3.36 -6.55
N GLN A 75 8.16 2.92 -7.19
CA GLN A 75 8.28 2.91 -8.64
C GLN A 75 7.30 1.90 -9.27
N LEU A 76 6.80 2.24 -10.45
CA LEU A 76 6.00 1.30 -11.25
C LEU A 76 6.77 -0.01 -11.42
N GLY A 77 6.15 -1.11 -11.10
CA GLY A 77 6.81 -2.40 -11.16
C GLY A 77 5.85 -3.56 -11.05
N LYS A 78 6.36 -4.67 -10.58
CA LYS A 78 5.59 -5.90 -10.43
C LYS A 78 5.46 -6.25 -8.95
N VAL A 79 4.33 -6.86 -8.60
CA VAL A 79 4.11 -7.39 -7.24
C VAL A 79 3.88 -8.90 -7.26
N LYS A 80 3.80 -9.51 -8.44
CA LYS A 80 3.68 -10.98 -8.57
C LYS A 80 5.04 -11.63 -8.66
N GLY A 81 5.19 -12.78 -8.01
CA GLY A 81 6.35 -13.64 -8.14
C GLY A 81 7.67 -12.99 -7.73
N ASP A 82 8.75 -13.47 -8.32
CA ASP A 82 10.10 -13.08 -7.94
C ASP A 82 10.50 -11.69 -8.43
N ALA A 83 9.76 -11.12 -9.36
CA ALA A 83 10.04 -9.77 -9.87
C ALA A 83 9.53 -8.67 -8.94
N ALA A 84 8.81 -9.01 -7.88
CA ALA A 84 8.32 -8.03 -6.89
C ALA A 84 9.49 -7.41 -6.11
N PRO A 85 9.33 -6.17 -5.62
CA PRO A 85 10.35 -5.55 -4.78
C PRO A 85 10.60 -6.35 -3.51
N ALA A 86 11.82 -6.22 -2.97
CA ALA A 86 12.25 -6.96 -1.78
C ALA A 86 11.29 -6.75 -0.59
N VAL A 87 10.82 -5.54 -0.38
CA VAL A 87 9.88 -5.23 0.72
C VAL A 87 8.57 -5.99 0.54
N TRP A 88 8.05 -6.03 -0.68
CA TRP A 88 6.81 -6.77 -0.96
C TRP A 88 7.01 -8.27 -0.73
N LYS A 89 8.10 -8.82 -1.21
CA LYS A 89 8.42 -10.25 -1.01
C LYS A 89 8.58 -10.59 0.46
N TYR A 90 9.21 -9.71 1.23
CA TYR A 90 9.35 -9.88 2.67
C TYR A 90 7.98 -9.99 3.35
N MET A 91 7.06 -9.09 3.02
CA MET A 91 5.72 -9.11 3.62
C MET A 91 4.96 -10.37 3.24
N LYS A 92 5.10 -10.84 2.00
CA LYS A 92 4.50 -12.12 1.58
C LYS A 92 5.05 -13.28 2.40
N GLU A 93 6.36 -13.34 2.58
CA GLU A 93 6.99 -14.42 3.34
C GLU A 93 6.53 -14.43 4.79
N GLN A 94 6.49 -13.28 5.42
CA GLN A 94 6.09 -13.18 6.82
C GLN A 94 4.65 -13.60 7.07
N THR A 95 3.78 -13.47 6.09
CA THR A 95 2.34 -13.76 6.24
C THR A 95 1.90 -15.05 5.57
N GLY A 96 2.73 -15.61 4.69
CA GLY A 96 2.33 -16.75 3.86
C GLY A 96 1.31 -16.37 2.79
N ALA A 97 1.11 -15.07 2.52
CA ALA A 97 0.11 -14.61 1.56
C ALA A 97 0.47 -14.98 0.12
N SER A 98 -0.55 -15.20 -0.69
CA SER A 98 -0.40 -15.39 -2.13
C SER A 98 -0.20 -14.05 -2.83
N ASP A 99 0.15 -14.09 -4.12
CA ASP A 99 0.19 -12.89 -4.95
C ASP A 99 -1.20 -12.22 -4.97
N PRO A 100 -1.25 -10.88 -5.12
CA PRO A 100 -2.53 -10.19 -5.24
C PRO A 100 -3.35 -10.73 -6.41
N THR A 101 -4.67 -10.75 -6.25
CA THR A 101 -5.59 -11.22 -7.29
C THR A 101 -6.06 -10.08 -8.19
N TRP A 102 -5.92 -8.83 -7.76
CA TRP A 102 -6.31 -7.66 -8.53
C TRP A 102 -5.72 -6.38 -7.93
N ASN A 103 -6.03 -5.25 -8.55
CA ASN A 103 -5.63 -3.93 -8.06
C ASN A 103 -6.16 -3.73 -6.64
N PHE A 104 -5.33 -3.19 -5.74
CA PHE A 104 -5.65 -2.91 -4.34
C PHE A 104 -6.04 -4.15 -3.51
N ARG A 105 -5.87 -5.35 -4.04
CA ARG A 105 -6.23 -6.58 -3.32
C ARG A 105 -5.09 -7.15 -2.51
N GLY A 106 -3.85 -6.79 -2.81
CA GLY A 106 -2.71 -7.13 -1.97
C GLY A 106 -2.58 -6.08 -0.88
N LYS A 107 -2.82 -6.46 0.38
CA LYS A 107 -2.80 -5.53 1.50
C LYS A 107 -2.01 -6.12 2.65
N PHE A 108 -1.13 -5.31 3.23
CA PHE A 108 -0.34 -5.70 4.40
C PHE A 108 -0.36 -4.59 5.42
N LEU A 109 -0.37 -4.97 6.70
CA LEU A 109 -0.14 -4.04 7.79
C LEU A 109 1.12 -4.46 8.54
N VAL A 110 1.91 -3.49 8.96
CA VAL A 110 3.08 -3.73 9.79
C VAL A 110 2.89 -2.95 11.09
N SER A 111 3.00 -3.66 12.22
CA SER A 111 2.85 -3.02 13.54
C SER A 111 4.06 -2.15 13.86
N LYS A 112 3.96 -1.37 14.93
CA LYS A 112 5.06 -0.50 15.39
C LYS A 112 6.34 -1.28 15.72
N THR A 113 6.21 -2.57 16.05
CA THR A 113 7.34 -3.44 16.36
C THR A 113 7.80 -4.30 15.19
N GLY A 114 7.18 -4.12 14.00
CA GLY A 114 7.59 -4.80 12.78
C GLY A 114 6.87 -6.09 12.46
N GLN A 115 5.78 -6.41 13.17
CA GLN A 115 5.01 -7.62 12.90
C GLN A 115 4.08 -7.41 11.72
N VAL A 116 4.18 -8.29 10.70
CA VAL A 116 3.41 -8.17 9.46
C VAL A 116 2.14 -9.01 9.52
N SER A 117 1.03 -8.46 9.03
CA SER A 117 -0.26 -9.16 8.95
C SER A 117 -1.00 -8.79 7.66
N VAL A 118 -1.98 -9.63 7.29
CA VAL A 118 -2.89 -9.36 6.18
C VAL A 118 -4.22 -8.91 6.77
N PRO A 119 -4.62 -7.65 6.55
CA PRO A 119 -5.84 -7.14 7.16
C PRO A 119 -7.09 -7.60 6.42
N LYS A 120 -8.18 -7.78 7.17
CA LYS A 120 -9.52 -7.95 6.62
C LYS A 120 -10.28 -6.63 6.63
N ASP A 121 -10.11 -5.85 7.70
CA ASP A 121 -10.69 -4.51 7.84
C ASP A 121 -9.55 -3.54 8.14
N VAL A 122 -9.11 -2.84 7.09
CA VAL A 122 -7.92 -1.98 7.18
C VAL A 122 -8.06 -0.90 8.25
N GLU A 123 -9.17 -0.17 8.25
CA GLU A 123 -9.36 0.94 9.20
C GLU A 123 -9.39 0.46 10.65
N ALA A 124 -10.15 -0.60 10.93
CA ALA A 124 -10.27 -1.12 12.31
C ALA A 124 -8.95 -1.71 12.80
N GLU A 125 -8.23 -2.40 11.92
CA GLU A 125 -6.97 -3.04 12.32
C GLU A 125 -5.85 -2.03 12.48
N ILE A 126 -5.82 -0.94 11.70
CA ILE A 126 -4.88 0.16 11.91
C ILE A 126 -5.16 0.79 13.29
N GLU A 127 -6.43 1.05 13.60
CA GLU A 127 -6.80 1.62 14.90
C GLU A 127 -6.33 0.75 16.06
N ALA A 128 -6.50 -0.57 15.95
CA ALA A 128 -6.03 -1.51 16.96
C ALA A 128 -4.51 -1.46 17.12
N LEU A 129 -3.77 -1.43 16.01
CA LEU A 129 -2.30 -1.37 16.05
C LEU A 129 -1.79 -0.05 16.64
N MET A 130 -2.52 1.05 16.44
CA MET A 130 -2.14 2.35 17.01
C MET A 130 -2.22 2.38 18.54
N LYS A 131 -3.03 1.51 19.12
CA LYS A 131 -3.19 1.42 20.58
C LYS A 131 -2.10 0.59 21.27
N GLU A 132 -1.29 -0.12 20.48
CA GLU A 132 -0.20 -0.93 21.04
C GLU A 132 1.00 -0.09 21.48
#